data_61d52d3a3b657a434e5720fb146a02b3
#
_entry.id   61d52d3a3b657a434e5720fb146a02b3
#
_cell.length_a   1.000
_cell.length_b   1.000
_cell.length_c   1.000
_cell.angle_alpha   90.00
_cell.angle_beta   90.00
_cell.angle_gamma   90.00
#
_symmetry.space_group_name_H-M   'P 1'
#
loop_
_entity.id
_entity.type
_entity.pdbx_description
1 polymer ?
#
loop_
_entity_poly.entity_id
_entity_poly.type
_entity_poly.pdbx_seq_one_letter_code
_entity_poly.pdbx_strand_id
1 'polypeptide(L)'
;MVAKTILIADGGSTKTDWSIVSGNREIDRIRTGGINPFFQTEEEISAEIRDNLIPRIRESDSVGAVYFYGAGCAFTEKNEIIRRSVTRYLPVPVEVGSDLLAAARALCGDSPGIACILGTGSNSCLYDGKGIVKSISPLGFVLGDEGSGAVLGKLLVGDVLKNQLPAALQEAFWAESGLTPAIIMEKVYKGSFPNRFLASLSPFLLRHIEEPAIRDLVNNSFRAFFARNVMQYDYREHPV
;
A
#
# COMPACT_ATOMS: atom_id res chain seq x y z
N MET A 1 -7.83 -30.90 20.62
CA MET A 1 -8.47 -29.75 19.97
C MET A 1 -7.51 -29.25 18.89
N VAL A 2 -7.92 -29.25 17.62
CA VAL A 2 -7.10 -28.64 16.55
C VAL A 2 -7.05 -27.15 16.85
N ALA A 3 -5.84 -26.56 16.89
CA ALA A 3 -5.67 -25.13 17.08
C ALA A 3 -6.37 -24.41 15.92
N LYS A 4 -7.34 -23.55 16.22
CA LYS A 4 -7.99 -22.75 15.18
C LYS A 4 -6.95 -21.81 14.57
N THR A 5 -6.88 -21.80 13.26
CA THR A 5 -6.03 -20.85 12.51
C THR A 5 -6.75 -19.51 12.38
N ILE A 6 -6.00 -18.45 12.11
CA ILE A 6 -6.53 -17.17 11.68
C ILE A 6 -6.06 -16.89 10.24
N LEU A 7 -6.88 -16.20 9.49
CA LEU A 7 -6.57 -15.74 8.15
C LEU A 7 -6.35 -14.23 8.20
N ILE A 8 -5.18 -13.77 7.81
CA ILE A 8 -4.82 -12.35 7.77
C ILE A 8 -4.63 -11.94 6.32
N ALA A 9 -5.35 -10.92 5.87
CA ALA A 9 -5.25 -10.39 4.52
C ALA A 9 -4.59 -9.01 4.50
N ASP A 10 -3.63 -8.84 3.57
CA ASP A 10 -3.12 -7.55 3.10
C ASP A 10 -3.74 -7.28 1.72
N GLY A 11 -4.80 -6.47 1.70
CA GLY A 11 -5.64 -6.20 0.55
C GLY A 11 -5.20 -4.95 -0.20
N GLY A 12 -4.60 -5.13 -1.36
CA GLY A 12 -4.32 -4.05 -2.31
C GLY A 12 -5.25 -4.07 -3.51
N SER A 13 -5.29 -2.97 -4.26
CA SER A 13 -6.11 -2.91 -5.48
C SER A 13 -5.62 -3.81 -6.63
N THR A 14 -4.38 -4.31 -6.57
CA THR A 14 -3.77 -5.15 -7.62
C THR A 14 -3.72 -6.62 -7.22
N LYS A 15 -3.44 -6.88 -5.95
CA LYS A 15 -3.33 -8.22 -5.36
C LYS A 15 -3.76 -8.16 -3.92
N THR A 16 -4.17 -9.31 -3.37
CA THR A 16 -4.39 -9.53 -1.94
C THR A 16 -3.53 -10.72 -1.52
N ASP A 17 -2.66 -10.51 -0.54
CA ASP A 17 -1.89 -11.58 0.08
C ASP A 17 -2.60 -12.03 1.36
N TRP A 18 -2.86 -13.35 1.48
CA TRP A 18 -3.56 -13.97 2.61
C TRP A 18 -2.58 -14.89 3.34
N SER A 19 -2.34 -14.62 4.61
CA SER A 19 -1.52 -15.46 5.47
C SER A 19 -2.40 -16.32 6.37
N ILE A 20 -2.19 -17.64 6.35
CA ILE A 20 -2.81 -18.59 7.27
C ILE A 20 -1.86 -18.75 8.46
N VAL A 21 -2.33 -18.36 9.66
CA VAL A 21 -1.50 -18.31 10.87
C VAL A 21 -2.07 -19.26 11.94
N SER A 22 -1.21 -20.10 12.52
CA SER A 22 -1.53 -20.95 13.66
C SER A 22 -0.64 -20.58 14.85
N GLY A 23 -1.26 -20.13 15.94
CA GLY A 23 -0.51 -19.52 17.05
C GLY A 23 0.24 -18.27 16.56
N ASN A 24 1.58 -18.28 16.68
CA ASN A 24 2.45 -17.18 16.24
C ASN A 24 3.22 -17.51 14.95
N ARG A 25 2.78 -18.51 14.19
CA ARG A 25 3.49 -18.97 13.00
C ARG A 25 2.62 -18.93 11.76
N GLU A 26 3.11 -18.28 10.69
CA GLU A 26 2.54 -18.44 9.35
C GLU A 26 2.79 -19.88 8.88
N ILE A 27 1.74 -20.59 8.50
CA ILE A 27 1.80 -21.98 8.04
C ILE A 27 1.57 -22.11 6.54
N ASP A 28 0.88 -21.15 5.92
CA ASP A 28 0.69 -21.10 4.47
C ASP A 28 0.37 -19.65 4.04
N ARG A 29 0.54 -19.39 2.73
CA ARG A 29 0.22 -18.11 2.11
C ARG A 29 -0.48 -18.29 0.78
N ILE A 30 -1.57 -17.56 0.58
CA ILE A 30 -2.35 -17.55 -0.64
C ILE A 30 -2.30 -16.15 -1.23
N ARG A 31 -2.18 -16.03 -2.54
CA ARG A 31 -2.30 -14.76 -3.26
C ARG A 31 -3.48 -14.81 -4.21
N THR A 32 -4.36 -13.82 -4.14
CA THR A 32 -5.51 -13.63 -5.02
C THR A 32 -5.41 -12.34 -5.80
N GLY A 33 -6.35 -12.08 -6.67
CA GLY A 33 -6.55 -10.77 -7.27
C GLY A 33 -6.80 -9.68 -6.22
N GLY A 34 -6.63 -8.43 -6.62
CA GLY A 34 -6.81 -7.31 -5.71
C GLY A 34 -8.25 -7.18 -5.22
N ILE A 35 -8.41 -6.86 -3.95
CA ILE A 35 -9.69 -6.58 -3.31
C ILE A 35 -9.65 -5.16 -2.77
N ASN A 36 -10.48 -4.28 -3.37
CA ASN A 36 -10.62 -2.90 -2.94
C ASN A 36 -12.08 -2.44 -3.11
N PRO A 37 -12.81 -2.23 -2.00
CA PRO A 37 -14.23 -1.91 -2.02
C PRO A 37 -14.57 -0.50 -2.55
N PHE A 38 -13.56 0.32 -2.90
CA PHE A 38 -13.79 1.57 -3.62
C PHE A 38 -14.06 1.37 -5.12
N PHE A 39 -13.47 0.31 -5.69
CA PHE A 39 -13.49 0.09 -7.14
C PHE A 39 -14.26 -1.16 -7.54
N GLN A 40 -14.66 -1.99 -6.56
CA GLN A 40 -15.33 -3.27 -6.80
C GLN A 40 -16.66 -3.33 -6.05
N THR A 41 -17.62 -4.02 -6.65
CA THR A 41 -18.90 -4.35 -6.03
C THR A 41 -18.74 -5.53 -5.04
N GLU A 42 -19.76 -5.75 -4.21
CA GLU A 42 -19.80 -6.88 -3.30
C GLU A 42 -19.79 -8.22 -4.06
N GLU A 43 -20.44 -8.28 -5.23
CA GLU A 43 -20.49 -9.46 -6.09
C GLU A 43 -19.13 -9.79 -6.67
N GLU A 44 -18.38 -8.79 -7.15
CA GLU A 44 -17.03 -8.98 -7.69
C GLU A 44 -16.06 -9.46 -6.62
N ILE A 45 -16.10 -8.86 -5.42
CA ILE A 45 -15.28 -9.28 -4.28
C ILE A 45 -15.66 -10.69 -3.83
N SER A 46 -16.96 -10.99 -3.76
CA SER A 46 -17.46 -12.33 -3.39
C SER A 46 -17.03 -13.39 -4.41
N ALA A 47 -17.02 -13.06 -5.70
CA ALA A 47 -16.54 -13.96 -6.75
C ALA A 47 -15.03 -14.23 -6.60
N GLU A 48 -14.22 -13.20 -6.34
CA GLU A 48 -12.78 -13.35 -6.13
C GLU A 48 -12.48 -14.28 -4.95
N ILE A 49 -13.20 -14.10 -3.83
CA ILE A 49 -13.07 -14.95 -2.65
C ILE A 49 -13.47 -16.39 -2.97
N ARG A 50 -14.65 -16.60 -3.58
CA ARG A 50 -15.17 -17.92 -3.94
C ARG A 50 -14.22 -18.69 -4.83
N ASP A 51 -13.73 -18.05 -5.91
CA ASP A 51 -13.05 -18.72 -6.99
C ASP A 51 -11.55 -18.85 -6.77
N ASN A 52 -10.95 -17.89 -6.05
CA ASN A 52 -9.50 -17.79 -5.91
C ASN A 52 -8.95 -17.98 -4.49
N LEU A 53 -9.76 -17.78 -3.44
CA LEU A 53 -9.33 -17.99 -2.06
C LEU A 53 -9.80 -19.34 -1.52
N ILE A 54 -11.14 -19.58 -1.52
CA ILE A 54 -11.74 -20.75 -0.86
C ILE A 54 -11.16 -22.08 -1.32
N PRO A 55 -10.94 -22.33 -2.64
CA PRO A 55 -10.40 -23.63 -3.10
C PRO A 55 -8.95 -23.89 -2.66
N ARG A 56 -8.25 -22.87 -2.17
CA ARG A 56 -6.85 -22.97 -1.74
C ARG A 56 -6.69 -23.11 -0.22
N ILE A 57 -7.74 -22.86 0.55
CA ILE A 57 -7.77 -23.13 1.99
C ILE A 57 -7.98 -24.64 2.16
N ARG A 58 -7.03 -25.33 2.81
CA ARG A 58 -7.11 -26.77 3.03
C ARG A 58 -8.15 -27.05 4.13
N GLU A 59 -8.82 -28.19 4.05
CA GLU A 59 -9.77 -28.62 5.10
C GLU A 59 -9.12 -28.73 6.48
N SER A 60 -7.82 -29.04 6.51
CA SER A 60 -7.02 -29.09 7.75
C SER A 60 -6.80 -27.74 8.40
N ASP A 61 -6.98 -26.65 7.65
CA ASP A 61 -6.65 -25.26 8.08
C ASP A 61 -7.86 -24.61 8.79
N SER A 62 -8.59 -25.31 9.59
CA SER A 62 -9.74 -24.87 10.39
C SER A 62 -9.72 -23.37 10.75
N VAL A 63 -10.12 -22.50 9.81
CA VAL A 63 -10.14 -21.04 9.99
C VAL A 63 -11.15 -20.67 11.08
N GLY A 64 -10.68 -19.97 12.10
CA GLY A 64 -11.51 -19.54 13.24
C GLY A 64 -11.84 -18.05 13.24
N ALA A 65 -11.07 -17.22 12.52
CA ALA A 65 -11.32 -15.79 12.34
C ALA A 65 -10.59 -15.27 11.10
N VAL A 66 -11.08 -14.15 10.55
CA VAL A 66 -10.44 -13.44 9.43
C VAL A 66 -10.17 -11.99 9.84
N TYR A 67 -8.96 -11.53 9.60
CA TYR A 67 -8.53 -10.14 9.73
C TYR A 67 -8.16 -9.61 8.35
N PHE A 68 -8.99 -8.75 7.80
CA PHE A 68 -8.76 -8.15 6.49
C PHE A 68 -8.30 -6.70 6.67
N TYR A 69 -7.11 -6.39 6.19
CA TYR A 69 -6.59 -5.03 6.14
C TYR A 69 -6.39 -4.63 4.68
N GLY A 70 -6.98 -3.53 4.27
CA GLY A 70 -6.91 -3.18 2.86
C GLY A 70 -6.99 -1.70 2.56
N ALA A 71 -6.40 -1.36 1.41
CA ALA A 71 -6.62 -0.07 0.79
C ALA A 71 -8.13 0.13 0.55
N GLY A 72 -8.64 1.31 0.90
CA GLY A 72 -10.07 1.61 0.78
C GLY A 72 -10.93 1.17 1.96
N CYS A 73 -10.38 0.49 2.97
CA CYS A 73 -11.08 0.04 4.17
C CYS A 73 -11.03 1.06 5.33
N ALA A 74 -11.14 2.35 5.02
CA ALA A 74 -11.17 3.42 6.03
C ALA A 74 -12.59 3.80 6.49
N PHE A 75 -13.64 3.34 5.81
CA PHE A 75 -15.03 3.70 6.07
C PHE A 75 -15.88 2.47 6.41
N THR A 76 -16.75 2.60 7.38
CA THR A 76 -17.59 1.50 7.89
C THR A 76 -18.40 0.82 6.78
N GLU A 77 -19.01 1.60 5.87
CA GLU A 77 -19.81 1.05 4.76
C GLU A 77 -18.97 0.19 3.80
N LYS A 78 -17.73 0.59 3.55
CA LYS A 78 -16.78 -0.18 2.72
C LYS A 78 -16.31 -1.44 3.43
N ASN A 79 -16.11 -1.36 4.73
CA ASN A 79 -15.74 -2.50 5.57
C ASN A 79 -16.85 -3.55 5.60
N GLU A 80 -18.13 -3.13 5.60
CA GLU A 80 -19.26 -4.04 5.56
C GLU A 80 -19.34 -4.83 4.24
N ILE A 81 -18.98 -4.23 3.12
CA ILE A 81 -18.88 -4.94 1.83
C ILE A 81 -17.91 -6.11 1.95
N ILE A 82 -16.70 -5.86 2.45
CA ILE A 82 -15.68 -6.90 2.66
C ILE A 82 -16.19 -7.97 3.64
N ARG A 83 -16.75 -7.54 4.78
CA ARG A 83 -17.24 -8.46 5.81
C ARG A 83 -18.29 -9.41 5.23
N ARG A 84 -19.31 -8.90 4.54
CA ARG A 84 -20.35 -9.72 3.92
C ARG A 84 -19.80 -10.66 2.85
N SER A 85 -18.88 -10.17 2.01
CA SER A 85 -18.24 -10.99 0.97
C SER A 85 -17.47 -12.17 1.56
N VAL A 86 -16.72 -11.94 2.66
CA VAL A 86 -15.96 -13.00 3.34
C VAL A 86 -16.90 -13.96 4.09
N THR A 87 -17.84 -13.44 4.90
CA THR A 87 -18.72 -14.28 5.73
C THR A 87 -19.65 -15.16 4.93
N ARG A 88 -19.91 -14.82 3.67
CA ARG A 88 -20.69 -15.66 2.73
C ARG A 88 -20.08 -17.04 2.53
N TYR A 89 -18.76 -17.16 2.58
CA TYR A 89 -18.03 -18.41 2.32
C TYR A 89 -17.26 -18.92 3.56
N LEU A 90 -16.90 -18.05 4.47
CA LEU A 90 -16.26 -18.36 5.76
C LEU A 90 -17.11 -17.80 6.88
N PRO A 91 -18.02 -18.61 7.46
CA PRO A 91 -18.95 -18.16 8.51
C PRO A 91 -18.23 -18.06 9.88
N VAL A 92 -17.24 -17.19 9.96
CA VAL A 92 -16.41 -16.93 11.13
C VAL A 92 -16.37 -15.42 11.42
N PRO A 93 -15.94 -14.99 12.62
CA PRO A 93 -15.72 -13.57 12.90
C PRO A 93 -14.76 -12.94 11.86
N VAL A 94 -15.15 -11.77 11.33
CA VAL A 94 -14.37 -11.01 10.36
C VAL A 94 -14.16 -9.59 10.87
N GLU A 95 -12.91 -9.23 11.12
CA GLU A 95 -12.48 -7.85 11.38
C GLU A 95 -11.94 -7.24 10.08
N VAL A 96 -12.35 -6.01 9.78
CA VAL A 96 -11.89 -5.26 8.61
C VAL A 96 -11.32 -3.93 9.06
N GLY A 97 -10.12 -3.61 8.60
CA GLY A 97 -9.43 -2.35 8.87
C GLY A 97 -8.65 -1.84 7.66
N SER A 98 -8.12 -0.63 7.76
CA SER A 98 -7.24 -0.09 6.74
C SER A 98 -5.85 -0.74 6.76
N ASP A 99 -5.15 -0.69 5.62
CA ASP A 99 -3.74 -1.04 5.50
C ASP A 99 -2.87 -0.26 6.49
N LEU A 100 -3.20 1.00 6.73
CA LEU A 100 -2.52 1.84 7.73
C LEU A 100 -2.68 1.30 9.16
N LEU A 101 -3.84 0.76 9.52
CA LEU A 101 -4.03 0.10 10.82
C LEU A 101 -3.20 -1.18 10.94
N ALA A 102 -3.09 -1.95 9.85
CA ALA A 102 -2.20 -3.11 9.82
C ALA A 102 -0.74 -2.72 10.06
N ALA A 103 -0.26 -1.69 9.36
CA ALA A 103 1.10 -1.17 9.55
C ALA A 103 1.33 -0.70 10.99
N ALA A 104 0.38 0.04 11.56
CA ALA A 104 0.46 0.50 12.95
C ALA A 104 0.54 -0.67 13.94
N ARG A 105 -0.34 -1.66 13.82
CA ARG A 105 -0.32 -2.86 14.65
C ARG A 105 0.97 -3.67 14.52
N ALA A 106 1.49 -3.79 13.29
CA ALA A 106 2.72 -4.55 13.02
C ALA A 106 3.98 -3.86 13.58
N LEU A 107 4.04 -2.53 13.51
CA LEU A 107 5.20 -1.75 13.92
C LEU A 107 5.20 -1.41 15.42
N CYS A 108 4.03 -1.05 15.95
CA CYS A 108 3.91 -0.54 17.31
C CYS A 108 3.42 -1.60 18.32
N GLY A 109 2.80 -2.70 17.88
CA GLY A 109 2.20 -3.69 18.77
C GLY A 109 1.12 -3.07 19.64
N ASP A 110 1.26 -3.19 20.96
CA ASP A 110 0.35 -2.61 21.96
C ASP A 110 0.83 -1.24 22.50
N SER A 111 1.89 -0.66 21.90
CA SER A 111 2.47 0.60 22.33
C SER A 111 2.07 1.76 21.42
N PRO A 112 1.96 2.99 21.92
CA PRO A 112 1.77 4.16 21.09
C PRO A 112 2.95 4.40 20.14
N GLY A 113 2.66 4.89 18.92
CA GLY A 113 3.68 5.18 17.92
C GLY A 113 3.11 5.87 16.68
N ILE A 114 3.99 6.32 15.81
CA ILE A 114 3.65 6.89 14.50
C ILE A 114 3.97 5.86 13.44
N ALA A 115 2.96 5.37 12.75
CA ALA A 115 3.13 4.44 11.64
C ALA A 115 3.02 5.16 10.29
N CYS A 116 3.91 4.80 9.36
CA CYS A 116 3.99 5.36 8.03
C CYS A 116 4.00 4.26 6.96
N ILE A 117 3.28 4.48 5.87
CA ILE A 117 3.33 3.67 4.66
C ILE A 117 3.89 4.51 3.52
N LEU A 118 4.92 4.00 2.85
CA LEU A 118 5.53 4.60 1.66
C LEU A 118 5.52 3.53 0.55
N GLY A 119 4.47 3.53 -0.25
CA GLY A 119 4.26 2.61 -1.37
C GLY A 119 4.01 3.36 -2.67
N THR A 120 3.00 2.96 -3.45
CA THR A 120 2.52 3.73 -4.62
C THR A 120 2.06 5.13 -4.19
N GLY A 121 1.28 5.23 -3.11
CA GLY A 121 1.00 6.47 -2.38
C GLY A 121 1.76 6.50 -1.06
N SER A 122 1.53 7.52 -0.21
CA SER A 122 2.03 7.57 1.15
C SER A 122 0.90 7.81 2.15
N ASN A 123 1.06 7.37 3.39
CA ASN A 123 0.10 7.61 4.45
C ASN A 123 0.81 7.58 5.80
N SER A 124 0.18 8.17 6.84
CA SER A 124 0.71 8.16 8.20
C SER A 124 -0.39 8.27 9.25
N CYS A 125 -0.13 7.76 10.44
CA CYS A 125 -1.03 7.93 11.59
C CYS A 125 -0.28 7.95 12.92
N LEU A 126 -0.92 8.56 13.91
CA LEU A 126 -0.63 8.34 15.32
C LEU A 126 -1.53 7.20 15.82
N TYR A 127 -0.91 6.21 16.40
CA TYR A 127 -1.53 5.00 16.96
C TYR A 127 -1.34 5.00 18.48
N ASP A 128 -2.35 4.61 19.27
CA ASP A 128 -2.32 4.65 20.73
C ASP A 128 -2.06 3.28 21.40
N GLY A 129 -1.72 2.26 20.59
CA GLY A 129 -1.59 0.87 21.03
C GLY A 129 -2.87 0.05 20.82
N LYS A 130 -3.97 0.67 20.39
CA LYS A 130 -5.26 -0.01 20.14
C LYS A 130 -5.85 0.37 18.79
N GLY A 131 -5.79 1.65 18.42
CA GLY A 131 -6.37 2.17 17.20
C GLY A 131 -5.67 3.44 16.71
N ILE A 132 -6.05 3.87 15.51
CA ILE A 132 -5.58 5.13 14.94
C ILE A 132 -6.35 6.27 15.61
N VAL A 133 -5.62 7.17 16.29
CA VAL A 133 -6.21 8.34 16.98
C VAL A 133 -6.10 9.63 16.17
N LYS A 134 -5.12 9.69 15.25
CA LYS A 134 -4.96 10.83 14.33
C LYS A 134 -4.31 10.35 13.04
N SER A 135 -4.77 10.87 11.90
CA SER A 135 -4.12 10.69 10.61
C SER A 135 -4.05 12.01 9.87
N ILE A 136 -3.00 12.20 9.08
CA ILE A 136 -2.88 13.32 8.16
C ILE A 136 -3.32 12.81 6.78
N SER A 137 -4.25 13.53 6.14
CA SER A 137 -4.77 13.12 4.83
C SER A 137 -3.64 13.09 3.79
N PRO A 138 -3.44 11.97 3.08
CA PRO A 138 -2.39 11.82 2.07
C PRO A 138 -2.67 12.64 0.79
N LEU A 139 -3.93 12.97 0.51
CA LEU A 139 -4.43 13.78 -0.61
C LEU A 139 -4.15 13.23 -2.01
N GLY A 140 -3.48 12.07 -2.14
CA GLY A 140 -3.09 11.49 -3.42
C GLY A 140 -1.93 12.21 -4.11
N PHE A 141 -1.36 11.57 -5.15
CA PHE A 141 -0.10 11.99 -5.78
C PHE A 141 -0.15 13.35 -6.52
N VAL A 142 -1.34 13.90 -6.73
CA VAL A 142 -1.50 15.24 -7.35
C VAL A 142 -1.30 16.34 -6.31
N LEU A 143 -1.91 16.21 -5.13
CA LEU A 143 -1.94 17.23 -4.09
C LEU A 143 -1.05 16.91 -2.88
N GLY A 144 -0.62 15.66 -2.73
CA GLY A 144 0.15 15.15 -1.60
C GLY A 144 0.94 13.91 -1.96
N ASP A 145 0.83 12.85 -1.13
CA ASP A 145 1.56 11.58 -1.23
C ASP A 145 3.10 11.80 -1.25
N GLU A 146 3.60 12.81 -0.56
CA GLU A 146 5.03 13.09 -0.48
C GLU A 146 5.81 11.83 -0.06
N GLY A 147 6.98 11.61 -0.62
CA GLY A 147 7.82 10.44 -0.34
C GLY A 147 7.35 9.15 -1.03
N SER A 148 6.16 9.12 -1.62
CA SER A 148 5.65 7.94 -2.31
C SER A 148 6.33 7.66 -3.65
N GLY A 149 6.21 6.42 -4.12
CA GLY A 149 6.71 6.03 -5.45
C GLY A 149 6.09 6.84 -6.57
N ALA A 150 4.80 7.20 -6.48
CA ALA A 150 4.15 8.03 -7.50
C ALA A 150 4.71 9.46 -7.54
N VAL A 151 4.96 10.06 -6.38
CA VAL A 151 5.57 11.40 -6.31
C VAL A 151 7.02 11.36 -6.76
N LEU A 152 7.79 10.37 -6.32
CA LEU A 152 9.17 10.18 -6.76
C LEU A 152 9.25 10.01 -8.28
N GLY A 153 8.39 9.16 -8.87
CA GLY A 153 8.32 8.99 -10.32
C GLY A 153 7.86 10.24 -11.05
N LYS A 154 6.92 11.01 -10.48
CA LYS A 154 6.48 12.31 -11.03
C LYS A 154 7.64 13.32 -11.10
N LEU A 155 8.42 13.42 -10.03
CA LEU A 155 9.58 14.30 -9.98
C LEU A 155 10.63 13.87 -11.00
N LEU A 156 10.98 12.57 -11.02
CA LEU A 156 11.93 12.01 -11.99
C LEU A 156 11.52 12.31 -13.44
N VAL A 157 10.27 12.02 -13.80
CA VAL A 157 9.76 12.27 -15.16
C VAL A 157 9.78 13.77 -15.50
N GLY A 158 9.45 14.63 -14.53
CA GLY A 158 9.51 16.07 -14.69
C GLY A 158 10.94 16.55 -15.03
N ASP A 159 11.92 16.05 -14.28
CA ASP A 159 13.33 16.42 -14.47
C ASP A 159 13.90 15.86 -15.78
N VAL A 160 13.56 14.61 -16.13
CA VAL A 160 13.94 14.00 -17.41
C VAL A 160 13.38 14.79 -18.59
N LEU A 161 12.07 15.07 -18.61
CA LEU A 161 11.40 15.76 -19.72
C LEU A 161 11.82 17.23 -19.88
N LYS A 162 12.34 17.83 -18.81
CA LYS A 162 12.84 19.22 -18.80
C LYS A 162 14.35 19.31 -18.90
N ASN A 163 15.05 18.20 -19.15
CA ASN A 163 16.52 18.12 -19.24
C ASN A 163 17.22 18.71 -17.99
N GLN A 164 16.71 18.41 -16.79
CA GLN A 164 17.29 18.89 -15.53
C GLN A 164 18.31 17.90 -14.94
N LEU A 165 18.34 16.65 -15.45
CA LEU A 165 19.34 15.66 -15.02
C LEU A 165 20.64 15.78 -15.84
N PRO A 166 21.78 15.34 -15.27
CA PRO A 166 23.02 15.16 -16.03
C PRO A 166 22.82 14.30 -17.28
N ALA A 167 23.48 14.64 -18.38
CA ALA A 167 23.26 14.00 -19.69
C ALA A 167 23.39 12.48 -19.65
N ALA A 168 24.44 11.96 -18.99
CA ALA A 168 24.63 10.51 -18.83
C ALA A 168 23.47 9.81 -18.11
N LEU A 169 22.91 10.46 -17.09
CA LEU A 169 21.79 9.92 -16.32
C LEU A 169 20.48 9.96 -17.13
N GLN A 170 20.31 10.98 -17.94
CA GLN A 170 19.19 11.11 -18.86
C GLN A 170 19.23 10.04 -19.97
N GLU A 171 20.41 9.80 -20.55
CA GLU A 171 20.62 8.73 -21.52
C GLU A 171 20.32 7.35 -20.89
N ALA A 172 20.82 7.11 -19.67
CA ALA A 172 20.52 5.90 -18.92
C ALA A 172 19.01 5.69 -18.70
N PHE A 173 18.28 6.76 -18.33
CA PHE A 173 16.82 6.66 -18.16
C PHE A 173 16.10 6.20 -19.43
N TRP A 174 16.42 6.80 -20.58
CA TRP A 174 15.80 6.40 -21.84
C TRP A 174 16.15 4.97 -22.25
N ALA A 175 17.43 4.59 -22.08
CA ALA A 175 17.92 3.26 -22.43
C ALA A 175 17.29 2.17 -21.54
N GLU A 176 17.21 2.39 -20.23
CA GLU A 176 16.70 1.41 -19.28
C GLU A 176 15.17 1.30 -19.29
N SER A 177 14.46 2.42 -19.44
CA SER A 177 13.01 2.42 -19.39
C SER A 177 12.35 2.02 -20.70
N GLY A 178 13.03 2.21 -21.84
CA GLY A 178 12.45 2.06 -23.18
C GLY A 178 11.28 3.02 -23.47
N LEU A 179 11.12 4.06 -22.65
CA LEU A 179 10.04 5.02 -22.78
C LEU A 179 10.41 6.11 -23.79
N THR A 180 9.39 6.81 -24.26
CA THR A 180 9.51 8.05 -25.02
C THR A 180 8.67 9.14 -24.34
N PRO A 181 8.94 10.43 -24.61
CA PRO A 181 8.10 11.51 -24.09
C PRO A 181 6.61 11.32 -24.39
N ALA A 182 6.27 10.85 -25.61
CA ALA A 182 4.89 10.61 -26.01
C ALA A 182 4.22 9.52 -25.17
N ILE A 183 4.91 8.39 -24.95
CA ILE A 183 4.41 7.28 -24.11
C ILE A 183 4.20 7.74 -22.66
N ILE A 184 5.13 8.53 -22.11
CA ILE A 184 5.01 9.06 -20.75
C ILE A 184 3.76 9.94 -20.65
N MET A 185 3.58 10.89 -21.57
CA MET A 185 2.42 11.79 -21.58
C MET A 185 1.10 11.01 -21.73
N GLU A 186 1.07 10.01 -22.57
CA GLU A 186 -0.11 9.13 -22.71
C GLU A 186 -0.43 8.39 -21.41
N LYS A 187 0.57 7.74 -20.79
CA LYS A 187 0.38 6.98 -19.55
C LYS A 187 -0.04 7.86 -18.37
N VAL A 188 0.51 9.09 -18.27
CA VAL A 188 0.21 10.02 -17.18
C VAL A 188 -1.16 10.66 -17.34
N TYR A 189 -1.53 11.09 -18.56
CA TYR A 189 -2.75 11.89 -18.76
C TYR A 189 -3.95 11.12 -19.32
N LYS A 190 -3.72 9.93 -19.92
CA LYS A 190 -4.79 9.12 -20.50
C LYS A 190 -4.86 7.70 -19.93
N GLY A 191 -3.85 7.29 -19.16
CA GLY A 191 -3.80 5.96 -18.55
C GLY A 191 -4.79 5.82 -17.39
N SER A 192 -5.31 4.62 -17.17
CA SER A 192 -6.27 4.33 -16.08
C SER A 192 -5.66 4.45 -14.67
N PHE A 193 -4.34 4.25 -14.53
CA PHE A 193 -3.64 4.25 -13.24
C PHE A 193 -2.30 4.99 -13.34
N PRO A 194 -2.31 6.33 -13.53
CA PRO A 194 -1.08 7.11 -13.70
C PRO A 194 -0.16 7.05 -12.48
N ASN A 195 -0.72 6.96 -11.27
CA ASN A 195 0.04 6.80 -10.04
C ASN A 195 0.88 5.51 -10.02
N ARG A 196 0.32 4.39 -10.49
CA ARG A 196 1.06 3.11 -10.57
C ARG A 196 2.16 3.18 -11.63
N PHE A 197 1.87 3.78 -12.78
CA PHE A 197 2.88 4.01 -13.81
C PHE A 197 4.05 4.84 -13.26
N LEU A 198 3.76 5.97 -12.62
CA LEU A 198 4.80 6.80 -12.01
C LEU A 198 5.60 6.03 -10.96
N ALA A 199 4.92 5.33 -10.05
CA ALA A 199 5.57 4.53 -9.00
C ALA A 199 6.45 3.41 -9.59
N SER A 200 6.11 2.85 -10.74
CA SER A 200 6.91 1.81 -11.40
C SER A 200 8.30 2.28 -11.87
N LEU A 201 8.54 3.59 -11.86
CA LEU A 201 9.83 4.17 -12.21
C LEU A 201 10.80 4.28 -11.00
N SER A 202 10.32 4.06 -9.78
CA SER A 202 11.14 4.13 -8.55
C SER A 202 12.37 3.19 -8.57
N PRO A 203 12.36 2.00 -9.19
CA PRO A 203 13.56 1.18 -9.30
C PRO A 203 14.72 1.84 -10.04
N PHE A 204 14.47 2.76 -10.98
CA PHE A 204 15.51 3.56 -11.59
C PHE A 204 16.22 4.44 -10.56
N LEU A 205 15.46 5.15 -9.71
CA LEU A 205 16.00 5.97 -8.64
C LEU A 205 16.90 5.17 -7.69
N LEU A 206 16.47 3.94 -7.34
CA LEU A 206 17.25 3.07 -6.46
C LEU A 206 18.57 2.64 -7.10
N ARG A 207 18.57 2.27 -8.39
CA ARG A 207 19.80 1.87 -9.09
C ARG A 207 20.81 3.01 -9.23
N HIS A 208 20.32 4.24 -9.32
CA HIS A 208 21.14 5.44 -9.49
C HIS A 208 21.22 6.31 -8.24
N ILE A 209 20.98 5.75 -7.05
CA ILE A 209 20.89 6.51 -5.79
C ILE A 209 22.22 7.17 -5.38
N GLU A 210 23.35 6.68 -5.91
CA GLU A 210 24.66 7.29 -5.67
C GLU A 210 24.87 8.58 -6.45
N GLU A 211 24.09 8.82 -7.50
CA GLU A 211 24.13 10.06 -8.27
C GLU A 211 23.56 11.23 -7.43
N PRO A 212 24.31 12.32 -7.25
CA PRO A 212 23.87 13.43 -6.41
C PRO A 212 22.48 13.97 -6.76
N ALA A 213 22.17 14.12 -8.06
CA ALA A 213 20.87 14.63 -8.51
C ALA A 213 19.71 13.71 -8.08
N ILE A 214 19.89 12.39 -8.17
CA ILE A 214 18.89 11.41 -7.73
C ILE A 214 18.77 11.38 -6.21
N ARG A 215 19.90 11.40 -5.50
CA ARG A 215 19.92 11.43 -4.03
C ARG A 215 19.20 12.68 -3.49
N ASP A 216 19.42 13.83 -4.10
CA ASP A 216 18.76 15.07 -3.70
C ASP A 216 17.26 15.03 -3.99
N LEU A 217 16.84 14.53 -5.15
CA LEU A 217 15.44 14.33 -5.48
C LEU A 217 14.73 13.45 -4.43
N VAL A 218 15.31 12.30 -4.12
CA VAL A 218 14.76 11.35 -3.15
C VAL A 218 14.72 11.95 -1.74
N ASN A 219 15.83 12.54 -1.29
CA ASN A 219 15.92 13.17 0.03
C ASN A 219 14.93 14.33 0.19
N ASN A 220 14.77 15.16 -0.83
CA ASN A 220 13.83 16.28 -0.78
C ASN A 220 12.37 15.77 -0.70
N SER A 221 12.04 14.71 -1.43
CA SER A 221 10.72 14.09 -1.35
C SER A 221 10.43 13.49 0.04
N PHE A 222 11.40 12.80 0.66
CA PHE A 222 11.25 12.30 2.03
C PHE A 222 11.22 13.42 3.06
N ARG A 223 12.06 14.46 2.94
CA ARG A 223 11.96 15.64 3.81
C ARG A 223 10.58 16.28 3.75
N ALA A 224 9.99 16.38 2.55
CA ALA A 224 8.63 16.88 2.39
C ALA A 224 7.62 15.99 3.10
N PHE A 225 7.73 14.66 3.03
CA PHE A 225 6.89 13.73 3.76
C PHE A 225 7.00 13.95 5.28
N PHE A 226 8.20 14.00 5.82
CA PHE A 226 8.40 14.28 7.24
C PHE A 226 7.80 15.61 7.65
N ALA A 227 8.10 16.67 6.93
CA ALA A 227 7.64 18.03 7.28
C ALA A 227 6.12 18.19 7.20
N ARG A 228 5.48 17.58 6.20
CA ARG A 228 4.05 17.76 5.93
C ARG A 228 3.16 16.74 6.60
N ASN A 229 3.70 15.60 7.01
CA ASN A 229 2.94 14.51 7.64
C ASN A 229 3.47 14.22 9.05
N VAL A 230 4.67 13.66 9.19
CA VAL A 230 5.18 13.15 10.48
C VAL A 230 5.31 14.24 11.52
N MET A 231 5.83 15.41 11.16
CA MET A 231 6.04 16.54 12.09
C MET A 231 4.73 17.21 12.55
N GLN A 232 3.58 16.80 12.02
CA GLN A 232 2.27 17.24 12.53
C GLN A 232 1.74 16.37 13.69
N TYR A 233 2.45 15.29 14.03
CA TYR A 233 2.23 14.50 15.24
C TYR A 233 3.25 14.92 16.32
N ASP A 234 3.07 14.44 17.56
CA ASP A 234 4.05 14.58 18.63
C ASP A 234 5.22 13.59 18.45
N TYR A 235 5.92 13.73 17.31
CA TYR A 235 7.00 12.82 16.91
C TYR A 235 8.20 12.79 17.87
N ARG A 236 8.29 13.75 18.81
CA ARG A 236 9.31 13.76 19.85
C ARG A 236 8.97 12.87 21.04
N GLU A 237 7.69 12.53 21.20
CA GLU A 237 7.17 11.71 22.31
C GLU A 237 6.84 10.30 21.87
N HIS A 238 6.73 10.06 20.55
CA HIS A 238 6.36 8.80 19.97
C HIS A 238 7.39 8.31 18.94
N PRO A 239 7.78 7.02 18.96
CA PRO A 239 8.61 6.45 17.90
C PRO A 239 7.90 6.51 16.53
N VAL A 240 8.72 6.63 15.48
CA VAL A 240 8.27 6.65 14.06
C VAL A 240 8.76 5.40 13.37
#